data_ee7003482a779641b0fbf4bcfda5b4a5
#
_entry.id   ee7003482a779641b0fbf4bcfda5b4a5
#
_cell.length_a   1.000
_cell.length_b   1.000
_cell.length_c   1.000
_cell.angle_alpha   90.00
_cell.angle_beta   90.00
_cell.angle_gamma   90.00
#
_symmetry.space_group_name_H-M   'P 1'
#
loop_
_entity.id
_entity.type
_entity.pdbx_description
1 polymer ?
#
loop_
_entity_poly.entity_id
_entity_poly.type
_entity_poly.pdbx_seq_one_letter_code
_entity_poly.pdbx_strand_id
1 'polypeptide(L)'
;MPIKSFRPTTPTRRFQTYVTREDITKDRPEKSLVEGKKRTGGRTANGRISSRFMGGGAKKAYRTIDFKRDKTGVEAVVGSIEYDPNRSARIALLHYVDGEKRYIICPVGLEVGRKVTSGPEAEIFVGNALPLKNIPAGTVVHNIELRPGKGGQMARSAGAQAQLVSKEGGVALLKLPSGEIRRVEVECMATVGQVGNVEHENVSLGKAGRSRWLGRRPHNRGVTMNPVDHPHGGGEGKTSGGRHPVTPWGQPTRGYKTRNNKRTDRFIVTRKAKKR
;
A
#
# COMPACT_ATOMS: atom_id res chain seq x y z
N MET A 1 -16.19 5.85 -5.03
CA MET A 1 -16.00 5.52 -6.47
C MET A 1 -16.71 4.20 -6.74
N PRO A 2 -17.66 4.15 -7.67
CA PRO A 2 -18.37 2.92 -7.93
C PRO A 2 -17.51 1.92 -8.70
N ILE A 3 -17.65 0.64 -8.34
CA ILE A 3 -17.13 -0.46 -9.14
C ILE A 3 -18.10 -0.71 -10.28
N LYS A 4 -17.59 -0.76 -11.49
CA LYS A 4 -18.35 -1.17 -12.68
C LYS A 4 -17.93 -2.57 -13.13
N SER A 5 -18.92 -3.38 -13.53
CA SER A 5 -18.74 -4.68 -14.16
C SER A 5 -18.92 -4.56 -15.66
N PHE A 6 -18.37 -5.53 -16.41
CA PHE A 6 -18.62 -5.64 -17.84
C PHE A 6 -19.84 -6.51 -18.12
N ARG A 7 -20.45 -6.33 -19.29
CA ARG A 7 -21.48 -7.28 -19.78
C ARG A 7 -20.86 -8.67 -19.92
N PRO A 8 -21.57 -9.75 -19.55
CA PRO A 8 -21.03 -11.12 -19.52
C PRO A 8 -20.93 -11.74 -20.92
N THR A 9 -20.25 -11.06 -21.85
CA THR A 9 -20.11 -11.50 -23.26
C THR A 9 -19.10 -12.65 -23.42
N THR A 10 -18.18 -12.81 -22.46
CA THR A 10 -17.16 -13.89 -22.46
C THR A 10 -16.96 -14.40 -21.03
N PRO A 11 -16.42 -15.64 -20.83
CA PRO A 11 -16.16 -16.17 -19.48
C PRO A 11 -15.29 -15.25 -18.62
N THR A 12 -14.35 -14.53 -19.22
CA THR A 12 -13.48 -13.59 -18.49
C THR A 12 -14.18 -12.31 -18.14
N ARG A 13 -14.99 -11.74 -19.03
CA ARG A 13 -15.75 -10.50 -18.77
C ARG A 13 -16.83 -10.67 -17.71
N ARG A 14 -17.39 -11.85 -17.58
CA ARG A 14 -18.39 -12.18 -16.54
C ARG A 14 -17.94 -11.81 -15.14
N PHE A 15 -16.66 -12.01 -14.82
CA PHE A 15 -16.10 -11.79 -13.49
C PHE A 15 -15.19 -10.56 -13.40
N GLN A 16 -14.96 -9.86 -14.50
CA GLN A 16 -14.07 -8.72 -14.54
C GLN A 16 -14.77 -7.46 -14.03
N THR A 17 -14.11 -6.75 -13.10
CA THR A 17 -14.56 -5.46 -12.61
C THR A 17 -13.45 -4.41 -12.72
N TYR A 18 -13.82 -3.14 -12.60
CA TYR A 18 -12.87 -2.03 -12.54
C TYR A 18 -13.45 -0.87 -11.72
N VAL A 19 -12.57 -0.11 -11.11
CA VAL A 19 -12.94 1.15 -10.43
C VAL A 19 -13.03 2.24 -11.49
N THR A 20 -14.07 3.07 -11.44
CA THR A 20 -14.20 4.26 -12.30
C THR A 20 -13.08 5.25 -12.00
N ARG A 21 -12.82 6.16 -12.93
CA ARG A 21 -11.77 7.18 -12.81
C ARG A 21 -12.35 8.59 -12.75
N GLU A 22 -13.56 8.71 -12.24
CA GLU A 22 -14.29 9.98 -12.14
C GLU A 22 -13.60 10.98 -11.20
N ASP A 23 -12.79 10.47 -10.28
CA ASP A 23 -11.97 11.25 -9.33
C ASP A 23 -10.67 11.81 -9.93
N ILE A 24 -10.26 11.35 -11.13
CA ILE A 24 -9.01 11.79 -11.75
C ILE A 24 -9.30 13.05 -12.56
N THR A 25 -8.60 14.13 -12.22
CA THR A 25 -8.75 15.43 -12.85
C THR A 25 -7.69 15.71 -13.91
N LYS A 26 -6.55 14.98 -13.90
CA LYS A 26 -5.45 15.13 -14.85
C LYS A 26 -4.86 13.78 -15.22
N ASP A 27 -4.72 13.50 -16.52
CA ASP A 27 -4.20 12.22 -17.02
C ASP A 27 -2.68 12.16 -17.08
N ARG A 28 -2.03 13.31 -17.33
CA ARG A 28 -0.57 13.38 -17.47
C ARG A 28 0.08 13.85 -16.18
N PRO A 29 1.13 13.16 -15.70
CA PRO A 29 1.84 13.57 -14.50
C PRO A 29 2.69 14.81 -14.74
N GLU A 30 3.05 15.50 -13.66
CA GLU A 30 4.01 16.59 -13.65
C GLU A 30 5.41 16.05 -14.00
N LYS A 31 6.03 16.56 -15.06
CA LYS A 31 7.27 16.01 -15.62
C LYS A 31 8.45 16.09 -14.65
N SER A 32 8.56 17.17 -13.88
CA SER A 32 9.63 17.38 -12.89
C SER A 32 9.62 16.36 -11.75
N LEU A 33 8.47 15.73 -11.48
CA LEU A 33 8.27 14.78 -10.39
C LEU A 33 8.20 13.32 -10.88
N VAL A 34 8.64 13.06 -12.11
CA VAL A 34 8.60 11.72 -12.71
C VAL A 34 9.99 11.22 -13.03
N GLU A 35 10.27 10.01 -12.57
CA GLU A 35 11.52 9.31 -12.82
C GLU A 35 11.32 8.00 -13.58
N GLY A 36 12.30 7.66 -14.41
CA GLY A 36 12.36 6.36 -15.09
C GLY A 36 12.72 5.25 -14.10
N LYS A 37 11.89 4.22 -13.98
CA LYS A 37 12.17 3.09 -13.10
C LYS A 37 12.52 1.83 -13.89
N LYS A 38 13.74 1.32 -13.74
CA LYS A 38 14.14 0.01 -14.24
C LYS A 38 13.46 -1.11 -13.42
N ARG A 39 13.14 -2.20 -14.09
CA ARG A 39 12.54 -3.39 -13.46
C ARG A 39 13.60 -4.46 -13.24
N THR A 40 13.62 -5.00 -12.03
CA THR A 40 14.55 -6.08 -11.67
C THR A 40 14.01 -7.48 -12.03
N GLY A 41 12.70 -7.62 -12.30
CA GLY A 41 12.08 -8.92 -12.53
C GLY A 41 12.16 -9.87 -11.33
N GLY A 42 12.24 -9.32 -10.11
CA GLY A 42 12.40 -10.10 -8.88
C GLY A 42 13.81 -10.62 -8.65
N ARG A 43 14.83 -10.01 -9.29
CA ARG A 43 16.24 -10.37 -9.15
C ARG A 43 17.00 -9.37 -8.27
N THR A 44 17.99 -9.89 -7.56
CA THR A 44 18.97 -9.09 -6.80
C THR A 44 20.01 -8.44 -7.75
N ALA A 45 20.90 -7.61 -7.20
CA ALA A 45 22.01 -7.03 -7.94
C ALA A 45 22.90 -8.11 -8.61
N ASN A 46 23.06 -9.27 -7.97
CA ASN A 46 23.83 -10.42 -8.48
C ASN A 46 23.04 -11.27 -9.49
N GLY A 47 21.90 -10.83 -9.98
CA GLY A 47 21.07 -11.55 -10.95
C GLY A 47 20.28 -12.75 -10.40
N ARG A 48 20.43 -13.12 -9.13
CA ARG A 48 19.72 -14.23 -8.49
C ARG A 48 18.26 -13.86 -8.20
N ILE A 49 17.34 -14.79 -8.37
CA ILE A 49 15.92 -14.59 -8.07
C ILE A 49 15.72 -14.51 -6.56
N SER A 50 15.34 -13.33 -6.07
CA SER A 50 14.93 -13.11 -4.67
C SER A 50 13.42 -13.16 -4.48
N SER A 51 12.66 -12.79 -5.50
CA SER A 51 11.19 -12.87 -5.51
C SER A 51 10.73 -13.61 -6.75
N ARG A 52 10.16 -14.80 -6.56
CA ARG A 52 9.67 -15.66 -7.65
C ARG A 52 8.42 -15.06 -8.29
N PHE A 53 8.13 -15.51 -9.51
CA PHE A 53 6.91 -15.14 -10.24
C PHE A 53 6.72 -13.65 -10.50
N MET A 54 7.81 -12.91 -10.60
CA MET A 54 7.83 -11.48 -10.97
C MET A 54 8.46 -11.31 -12.34
N GLY A 55 7.92 -10.39 -13.14
CA GLY A 55 8.50 -10.03 -14.43
C GLY A 55 7.45 -9.67 -15.49
N GLY A 56 7.93 -9.07 -16.57
CA GLY A 56 7.06 -8.53 -17.63
C GLY A 56 6.17 -7.37 -17.16
N GLY A 57 5.05 -7.21 -17.82
CA GLY A 57 4.06 -6.16 -17.52
C GLY A 57 4.37 -4.81 -18.18
N ALA A 58 3.43 -3.83 -18.10
CA ALA A 58 3.56 -2.53 -18.73
C ALA A 58 4.67 -1.66 -18.12
N LYS A 59 5.40 -0.89 -18.93
CA LYS A 59 6.41 0.07 -18.44
C LYS A 59 5.74 1.08 -17.50
N LYS A 60 6.39 1.39 -16.37
CA LYS A 60 5.86 2.32 -15.37
C LYS A 60 6.90 3.39 -15.08
N ALA A 61 6.51 4.65 -15.15
CA ALA A 61 7.28 5.74 -14.58
C ALA A 61 6.98 5.86 -13.08
N TYR A 62 7.98 6.19 -12.28
CA TYR A 62 7.83 6.44 -10.85
C TYR A 62 7.45 7.91 -10.63
N ARG A 63 6.55 8.18 -9.68
CA ARG A 63 6.22 9.52 -9.20
C ARG A 63 6.89 9.71 -7.85
N THR A 64 7.64 10.78 -7.72
CA THR A 64 8.25 11.16 -6.43
C THR A 64 7.15 11.69 -5.52
N ILE A 65 6.90 10.96 -4.44
CA ILE A 65 5.86 11.31 -3.46
C ILE A 65 6.52 11.86 -2.20
N ASP A 66 5.99 12.95 -1.71
CA ASP A 66 6.36 13.49 -0.42
C ASP A 66 5.73 12.67 0.72
N PHE A 67 6.49 11.71 1.24
CA PHE A 67 6.10 10.94 2.42
C PHE A 67 6.52 11.60 3.73
N LYS A 68 7.43 12.59 3.68
CA LYS A 68 7.95 13.25 4.86
C LYS A 68 7.04 14.38 5.33
N ARG A 69 6.47 15.11 4.38
CA ARG A 69 5.69 16.31 4.67
C ARG A 69 6.48 17.33 5.49
N ASP A 70 7.78 17.46 5.16
CA ASP A 70 8.77 18.26 5.90
C ASP A 70 8.64 19.77 5.68
N LYS A 71 7.81 20.22 4.75
CA LYS A 71 7.57 21.62 4.46
C LYS A 71 6.52 22.16 5.43
N THR A 72 6.98 22.56 6.64
CA THR A 72 6.12 23.01 7.73
C THR A 72 5.72 24.48 7.58
N GLY A 73 4.48 24.82 7.94
CA GLY A 73 3.98 26.21 7.97
C GLY A 73 3.68 26.83 6.60
N VAL A 74 4.00 26.14 5.49
CA VAL A 74 3.75 26.64 4.14
C VAL A 74 2.45 26.03 3.61
N GLU A 75 1.54 26.89 3.19
CA GLU A 75 0.27 26.48 2.59
C GLU A 75 0.48 25.97 1.16
N ALA A 76 -0.26 24.94 0.81
CA ALA A 76 -0.32 24.40 -0.54
C ALA A 76 -1.77 24.22 -0.99
N VAL A 77 -2.03 24.40 -2.27
CA VAL A 77 -3.34 24.18 -2.89
C VAL A 77 -3.29 22.89 -3.69
N VAL A 78 -4.33 22.07 -3.60
CA VAL A 78 -4.50 20.85 -4.41
C VAL A 78 -4.78 21.26 -5.86
N GLY A 79 -3.82 21.06 -6.75
CA GLY A 79 -3.95 21.40 -8.18
C GLY A 79 -4.61 20.32 -9.01
N SER A 80 -4.36 19.04 -8.72
CA SER A 80 -4.97 17.92 -9.44
C SER A 80 -4.94 16.63 -8.64
N ILE A 81 -5.84 15.70 -8.97
CA ILE A 81 -5.85 14.31 -8.50
C ILE A 81 -5.48 13.42 -9.69
N GLU A 82 -4.49 12.54 -9.49
CA GLU A 82 -3.87 11.79 -10.57
C GLU A 82 -3.77 10.28 -10.25
N TYR A 83 -3.65 9.49 -11.33
CA TYR A 83 -3.39 8.05 -11.26
C TYR A 83 -1.89 7.77 -11.15
N ASP A 84 -1.49 6.91 -10.19
CA ASP A 84 -0.12 6.38 -10.12
C ASP A 84 -0.11 4.87 -10.37
N PRO A 85 0.61 4.38 -11.40
CA PRO A 85 0.71 2.95 -11.70
C PRO A 85 1.56 2.16 -10.69
N ASN A 86 2.25 2.84 -9.77
CA ASN A 86 3.14 2.20 -8.79
C ASN A 86 2.43 1.86 -7.47
N ARG A 87 1.25 2.43 -7.24
CA ARG A 87 0.46 2.23 -6.02
C ARG A 87 -1.01 2.07 -6.31
N SER A 88 -1.74 1.54 -5.35
CA SER A 88 -3.20 1.39 -5.42
C SER A 88 -3.95 2.69 -5.13
N ALA A 89 -3.36 3.57 -4.30
CA ALA A 89 -3.93 4.87 -3.96
C ALA A 89 -3.82 5.88 -5.10
N ARG A 90 -4.73 6.86 -5.17
CA ARG A 90 -4.57 8.08 -5.97
C ARG A 90 -3.54 9.00 -5.32
N ILE A 91 -2.98 9.89 -6.12
CA ILE A 91 -2.06 10.93 -5.67
C ILE A 91 -2.65 12.30 -5.97
N ALA A 92 -2.36 13.28 -5.12
CA ALA A 92 -2.74 14.67 -5.31
C ALA A 92 -1.49 15.50 -5.55
N LEU A 93 -1.51 16.36 -6.57
CA LEU A 93 -0.47 17.34 -6.84
C LEU A 93 -0.75 18.59 -6.01
N LEU A 94 0.20 18.98 -5.19
CA LEU A 94 0.17 20.20 -4.40
C LEU A 94 0.98 21.29 -5.09
N HIS A 95 0.42 22.48 -5.15
CA HIS A 95 1.10 23.73 -5.52
C HIS A 95 1.30 24.55 -4.26
N TYR A 96 2.53 24.70 -3.82
CA TYR A 96 2.89 25.52 -2.69
C TYR A 96 2.94 27.00 -3.07
N VAL A 97 2.72 27.90 -2.11
CA VAL A 97 2.74 29.36 -2.33
C VAL A 97 4.09 29.86 -2.87
N ASP A 98 5.19 29.17 -2.52
CA ASP A 98 6.54 29.46 -3.01
C ASP A 98 6.86 28.87 -4.42
N GLY A 99 5.87 28.28 -5.09
CA GLY A 99 5.99 27.73 -6.44
C GLY A 99 6.47 26.28 -6.49
N GLU A 100 6.90 25.66 -5.37
CA GLU A 100 7.27 24.26 -5.34
C GLU A 100 6.04 23.37 -5.58
N LYS A 101 6.24 22.26 -6.29
CA LYS A 101 5.20 21.25 -6.51
C LYS A 101 5.61 19.94 -5.86
N ARG A 102 4.69 19.28 -5.16
CA ARG A 102 4.90 17.95 -4.59
C ARG A 102 3.68 17.07 -4.75
N TYR A 103 3.89 15.76 -4.90
CA TYR A 103 2.81 14.78 -4.81
C TYR A 103 2.62 14.29 -3.39
N ILE A 104 1.38 14.11 -2.98
CA ILE A 104 0.99 13.44 -1.74
C ILE A 104 0.05 12.26 -2.05
N ILE A 105 -0.13 11.35 -1.09
CA ILE A 105 -1.21 10.36 -1.15
C ILE A 105 -2.53 11.11 -1.00
N CYS A 106 -3.48 10.88 -1.92
CA CYS A 106 -4.79 11.52 -1.88
C CYS A 106 -5.69 10.80 -0.87
N PRO A 107 -6.12 11.45 0.24
CA PRO A 107 -7.13 10.91 1.13
C PRO A 107 -8.54 11.00 0.55
N VAL A 108 -9.47 10.26 1.16
CA VAL A 108 -10.91 10.38 0.86
C VAL A 108 -11.40 11.78 1.22
N GLY A 109 -12.18 12.40 0.34
CA GLY A 109 -12.77 13.73 0.56
C GLY A 109 -11.82 14.91 0.31
N LEU A 110 -10.61 14.67 -0.19
CA LEU A 110 -9.75 15.73 -0.67
C LEU A 110 -10.15 16.14 -2.09
N GLU A 111 -10.44 17.41 -2.30
CA GLU A 111 -10.88 17.97 -3.58
C GLU A 111 -9.85 18.95 -4.16
N VAL A 112 -9.90 19.17 -5.46
CA VAL A 112 -9.08 20.19 -6.14
C VAL A 112 -9.46 21.59 -5.64
N GLY A 113 -8.46 22.45 -5.43
CA GLY A 113 -8.63 23.80 -4.88
C GLY A 113 -8.56 23.85 -3.36
N ARG A 114 -8.62 22.71 -2.64
CA ARG A 114 -8.51 22.68 -1.19
C ARG A 114 -7.11 23.03 -0.74
N LYS A 115 -7.00 23.80 0.33
CA LYS A 115 -5.76 24.15 0.98
C LYS A 115 -5.30 23.02 1.91
N VAL A 116 -4.02 22.77 1.94
CA VAL A 116 -3.38 21.71 2.74
C VAL A 116 -2.09 22.26 3.34
N THR A 117 -1.92 22.02 4.64
CA THR A 117 -0.73 22.45 5.40
C THR A 117 -0.07 21.26 6.08
N SER A 118 1.18 21.46 6.51
CA SER A 118 1.93 20.49 7.29
C SER A 118 2.61 21.20 8.46
N GLY A 119 2.67 20.57 9.61
CA GLY A 119 3.36 21.11 10.78
C GLY A 119 2.57 20.99 12.08
N PRO A 120 3.16 21.38 13.21
CA PRO A 120 2.52 21.25 14.51
C PRO A 120 1.29 22.15 14.67
N GLU A 121 1.24 23.29 13.97
CA GLU A 121 0.16 24.27 14.05
C GLU A 121 -0.92 24.07 12.96
N ALA A 122 -0.78 23.04 12.14
CA ALA A 122 -1.75 22.75 11.09
C ALA A 122 -3.11 22.37 11.70
N GLU A 123 -4.20 22.81 11.08
CA GLU A 123 -5.55 22.44 11.48
C GLU A 123 -5.83 20.95 11.23
N ILE A 124 -6.78 20.37 11.98
CA ILE A 124 -7.12 18.95 11.91
C ILE A 124 -8.11 18.70 10.75
N PHE A 125 -7.70 19.07 9.54
CA PHE A 125 -8.46 18.80 8.31
C PHE A 125 -7.85 17.65 7.51
N VAL A 126 -8.70 17.00 6.72
CA VAL A 126 -8.30 15.90 5.83
C VAL A 126 -7.22 16.38 4.86
N GLY A 127 -6.09 15.65 4.84
CA GLY A 127 -4.92 15.97 3.99
C GLY A 127 -3.81 16.72 4.72
N ASN A 128 -4.10 17.37 5.85
CA ASN A 128 -3.09 18.04 6.67
C ASN A 128 -2.23 16.99 7.40
N ALA A 129 -0.95 17.31 7.56
CA ALA A 129 0.00 16.44 8.24
C ALA A 129 0.49 17.11 9.55
N LEU A 130 0.36 16.37 10.64
CA LEU A 130 0.73 16.84 11.99
C LEU A 130 1.54 15.77 12.73
N PRO A 131 2.34 16.19 13.75
CA PRO A 131 2.84 15.25 14.74
C PRO A 131 1.68 14.59 15.50
N LEU A 132 1.81 13.31 15.84
CA LEU A 132 0.75 12.57 16.54
C LEU A 132 0.35 13.23 17.89
N LYS A 133 1.27 13.95 18.53
CA LYS A 133 1.00 14.70 19.77
C LYS A 133 -0.13 15.72 19.60
N ASN A 134 -0.25 16.33 18.42
CA ASN A 134 -1.20 17.41 18.13
C ASN A 134 -2.53 16.88 17.56
N ILE A 135 -2.63 15.60 17.23
CA ILE A 135 -3.84 14.97 16.70
C ILE A 135 -4.69 14.43 17.86
N PRO A 136 -6.00 14.73 17.96
CA PRO A 136 -6.87 14.17 18.99
C PRO A 136 -6.97 12.65 18.95
N ALA A 137 -7.18 12.03 20.11
CA ALA A 137 -7.53 10.61 20.17
C ALA A 137 -8.85 10.35 19.43
N GLY A 138 -8.99 9.16 18.84
CA GLY A 138 -10.13 8.80 18.00
C GLY A 138 -9.98 9.16 16.52
N THR A 139 -9.08 10.10 16.17
CA THR A 139 -8.89 10.56 14.79
C THR A 139 -8.34 9.45 13.90
N VAL A 140 -8.86 9.40 12.68
CA VAL A 140 -8.36 8.52 11.60
C VAL A 140 -7.18 9.18 10.89
N VAL A 141 -6.09 8.44 10.73
CA VAL A 141 -4.85 8.93 10.13
C VAL A 141 -4.26 7.92 9.15
N HIS A 142 -3.45 8.42 8.22
CA HIS A 142 -2.70 7.61 7.26
C HIS A 142 -1.28 8.18 7.06
N ASN A 143 -0.47 7.56 6.21
CA ASN A 143 0.91 8.00 5.92
C ASN A 143 1.73 8.24 7.19
N ILE A 144 1.69 7.28 8.12
CA ILE A 144 2.23 7.43 9.47
C ILE A 144 3.71 7.06 9.49
N GLU A 145 4.52 7.88 10.14
CA GLU A 145 5.93 7.58 10.38
C GLU A 145 6.11 6.51 11.47
N LEU A 146 7.22 5.78 11.40
CA LEU A 146 7.67 4.85 12.43
C LEU A 146 8.80 5.43 13.30
N ARG A 147 9.46 6.46 12.80
CA ARG A 147 10.49 7.26 13.48
C ARG A 147 10.38 8.68 12.98
N PRO A 148 10.55 9.67 13.84
CA PRO A 148 10.48 11.08 13.44
C PRO A 148 11.41 11.40 12.28
N GLY A 149 10.91 12.16 11.30
CA GLY A 149 11.66 12.63 10.13
C GLY A 149 12.01 11.57 9.08
N LYS A 150 11.63 10.30 9.27
CA LYS A 150 11.92 9.24 8.30
C LYS A 150 10.96 9.22 7.12
N GLY A 151 9.82 9.85 7.24
CA GLY A 151 8.72 9.80 6.29
C GLY A 151 7.74 8.65 6.57
N GLY A 152 6.51 8.82 6.13
CA GLY A 152 5.41 7.89 6.36
C GLY A 152 5.68 6.50 5.77
N GLN A 153 5.44 5.47 6.56
CA GLN A 153 5.68 4.07 6.21
C GLN A 153 4.45 3.18 6.37
N MET A 154 3.51 3.56 7.25
CA MET A 154 2.30 2.79 7.52
C MET A 154 1.06 3.44 6.90
N ALA A 155 0.02 2.64 6.64
CA ALA A 155 -1.28 3.07 6.11
C ALA A 155 -1.16 3.95 4.84
N ARG A 156 -0.54 3.41 3.77
CA ARG A 156 -0.32 4.12 2.49
C ARG A 156 -1.04 3.51 1.30
N SER A 157 -1.58 2.32 1.43
CA SER A 157 -2.33 1.63 0.37
C SER A 157 -3.76 2.20 0.26
N ALA A 158 -4.40 2.02 -0.89
CA ALA A 158 -5.80 2.39 -1.09
C ALA A 158 -6.69 1.86 0.04
N GLY A 159 -7.59 2.70 0.55
CA GLY A 159 -8.49 2.37 1.65
C GLY A 159 -7.85 2.17 3.02
N ALA A 160 -6.51 2.21 3.12
CA ALA A 160 -5.84 2.02 4.41
C ALA A 160 -6.03 3.22 5.35
N GLN A 161 -6.23 2.91 6.61
CA GLN A 161 -6.36 3.90 7.69
C GLN A 161 -5.84 3.30 8.99
N ALA A 162 -5.40 4.14 9.92
CA ALA A 162 -5.15 3.76 11.29
C ALA A 162 -5.90 4.73 12.21
N GLN A 163 -6.33 4.27 13.37
CA GLN A 163 -6.99 5.10 14.35
C GLN A 163 -6.04 5.40 15.52
N LEU A 164 -5.91 6.65 15.89
CA LEU A 164 -5.19 7.05 17.09
C LEU A 164 -6.06 6.74 18.31
N VAL A 165 -5.64 5.77 19.13
CA VAL A 165 -6.43 5.31 20.28
C VAL A 165 -6.18 6.17 21.50
N SER A 166 -4.91 6.30 21.89
CA SER A 166 -4.50 7.12 23.05
C SER A 166 -3.09 7.66 22.86
N LYS A 167 -2.72 8.61 23.72
CA LYS A 167 -1.39 9.22 23.79
C LYS A 167 -1.00 9.32 25.26
N GLU A 168 0.07 8.63 25.66
CA GLU A 168 0.54 8.63 27.04
C GLU A 168 2.06 8.47 27.07
N GLY A 169 2.72 9.18 27.99
CA GLY A 169 4.16 9.01 28.25
C GLY A 169 5.06 9.17 27.01
N GLY A 170 4.75 10.07 26.10
CA GLY A 170 5.54 10.28 24.87
C GLY A 170 5.29 9.26 23.77
N VAL A 171 4.30 8.36 23.94
CA VAL A 171 3.95 7.28 22.99
C VAL A 171 2.49 7.40 22.58
N ALA A 172 2.24 7.21 21.29
CA ALA A 172 0.90 7.10 20.71
C ALA A 172 0.55 5.63 20.44
N LEU A 173 -0.67 5.23 20.78
CA LEU A 173 -1.22 3.91 20.44
C LEU A 173 -2.06 4.02 19.18
N LEU A 174 -1.65 3.28 18.15
CA LEU A 174 -2.32 3.25 16.85
C LEU A 174 -2.94 1.88 16.58
N LYS A 175 -4.25 1.85 16.32
CA LYS A 175 -4.96 0.67 15.82
C LYS A 175 -4.82 0.62 14.30
N LEU A 176 -4.07 -0.37 13.80
CA LEU A 176 -3.77 -0.56 12.40
C LEU A 176 -4.90 -1.28 11.64
N PRO A 177 -4.92 -1.23 10.29
CA PRO A 177 -5.92 -1.96 9.47
C PRO A 177 -5.97 -3.46 9.75
N SER A 178 -4.86 -4.05 10.19
CA SER A 178 -4.78 -5.47 10.56
C SER A 178 -5.50 -5.80 11.88
N GLY A 179 -5.90 -4.78 12.66
CA GLY A 179 -6.43 -4.91 14.01
C GLY A 179 -5.34 -4.95 15.11
N GLU A 180 -4.07 -4.90 14.73
CA GLU A 180 -2.94 -4.79 15.65
C GLU A 180 -2.91 -3.40 16.28
N ILE A 181 -2.67 -3.30 17.59
CA ILE A 181 -2.39 -2.04 18.29
C ILE A 181 -0.88 -1.91 18.47
N ARG A 182 -0.34 -0.79 17.97
CA ARG A 182 1.09 -0.54 17.92
C ARG A 182 1.46 0.78 18.59
N ARG A 183 2.60 0.77 19.29
CA ARG A 183 3.24 1.96 19.87
C ARG A 183 4.05 2.69 18.81
N VAL A 184 3.92 4.00 18.77
CA VAL A 184 4.69 4.92 17.91
C VAL A 184 5.00 6.17 18.73
N GLU A 185 6.16 6.77 18.53
CA GLU A 185 6.56 8.01 19.20
C GLU A 185 5.61 9.17 18.80
N VAL A 186 5.23 10.01 19.74
CA VAL A 186 4.27 11.11 19.51
C VAL A 186 4.80 12.19 18.58
N GLU A 187 6.11 12.30 18.40
CA GLU A 187 6.74 13.21 17.44
C GLU A 187 6.63 12.75 15.99
N CYS A 188 6.27 11.49 15.75
CA CYS A 188 6.08 10.97 14.40
C CYS A 188 4.93 11.71 13.70
N MET A 189 5.18 12.08 12.43
CA MET A 189 4.18 12.72 11.57
C MET A 189 3.15 11.70 11.09
N ALA A 190 1.91 12.15 10.96
CA ALA A 190 0.83 11.43 10.32
C ALA A 190 -0.07 12.41 9.56
N THR A 191 -0.74 11.93 8.51
CA THR A 191 -1.70 12.73 7.74
C THR A 191 -3.12 12.36 8.16
N VAL A 192 -3.96 13.38 8.39
CA VAL A 192 -5.36 13.19 8.80
C VAL A 192 -6.20 12.62 7.66
N GLY A 193 -7.07 11.66 7.98
CA GLY A 193 -8.01 11.03 7.06
C GLY A 193 -7.61 9.62 6.63
N GLN A 194 -8.47 8.99 5.82
CA GLN A 194 -8.29 7.68 5.22
C GLN A 194 -7.74 7.82 3.80
N VAL A 195 -6.91 6.89 3.35
CA VAL A 195 -6.42 6.86 1.95
C VAL A 195 -7.56 6.62 0.98
N GLY A 196 -7.61 7.37 -0.11
CA GLY A 196 -8.63 7.26 -1.16
C GLY A 196 -8.60 5.94 -1.92
N ASN A 197 -9.51 5.82 -2.93
CA ASN A 197 -9.67 4.62 -3.76
C ASN A 197 -10.05 3.36 -2.96
N VAL A 198 -10.94 3.48 -2.00
CA VAL A 198 -11.33 2.43 -1.04
C VAL A 198 -11.76 1.15 -1.74
N GLU A 199 -12.52 1.25 -2.83
CA GLU A 199 -13.04 0.11 -3.58
C GLU A 199 -11.99 -0.68 -4.38
N HIS A 200 -10.72 -0.28 -4.32
CA HIS A 200 -9.66 -0.97 -5.06
C HIS A 200 -9.50 -2.45 -4.68
N GLU A 201 -9.75 -2.81 -3.43
CA GLU A 201 -9.65 -4.20 -2.95
C GLU A 201 -10.71 -5.13 -3.57
N ASN A 202 -11.86 -4.58 -3.94
CA ASN A 202 -12.99 -5.31 -4.51
C ASN A 202 -12.86 -5.57 -6.03
N VAL A 203 -11.75 -5.13 -6.65
CA VAL A 203 -11.53 -5.28 -8.10
C VAL A 203 -11.15 -6.71 -8.45
N SER A 204 -11.96 -7.35 -9.29
CA SER A 204 -11.66 -8.64 -9.90
C SER A 204 -10.91 -8.46 -11.22
N LEU A 205 -9.76 -9.10 -11.35
CA LEU A 205 -8.96 -9.02 -12.59
C LEU A 205 -9.62 -9.76 -13.77
N GLY A 206 -10.39 -10.82 -13.50
CA GLY A 206 -11.18 -11.57 -14.45
C GLY A 206 -10.39 -12.48 -15.42
N LYS A 207 -9.10 -12.17 -15.73
CA LYS A 207 -8.28 -12.97 -16.63
C LYS A 207 -6.79 -12.97 -16.24
N ALA A 208 -6.11 -14.08 -16.56
CA ALA A 208 -4.67 -14.26 -16.31
C ALA A 208 -3.81 -13.21 -17.04
N GLY A 209 -4.18 -12.80 -18.26
CA GLY A 209 -3.47 -11.76 -19.02
C GLY A 209 -3.39 -10.44 -18.28
N ARG A 210 -4.42 -10.05 -17.54
CA ARG A 210 -4.39 -8.82 -16.73
C ARG A 210 -3.38 -8.91 -15.58
N SER A 211 -3.23 -10.07 -14.96
CA SER A 211 -2.15 -10.32 -13.98
C SER A 211 -0.77 -10.21 -14.63
N ARG A 212 -0.61 -10.69 -15.88
CA ARG A 212 0.63 -10.56 -16.65
C ARG A 212 0.97 -9.09 -16.92
N TRP A 213 0.00 -8.26 -17.26
CA TRP A 213 0.20 -6.81 -17.46
C TRP A 213 0.68 -6.11 -16.18
N LEU A 214 0.26 -6.60 -15.01
CA LEU A 214 0.73 -6.09 -13.71
C LEU A 214 2.15 -6.57 -13.35
N GLY A 215 2.75 -7.45 -14.15
CA GLY A 215 4.10 -7.99 -13.92
C GLY A 215 4.13 -9.27 -13.08
N ARG A 216 3.00 -9.94 -12.91
CA ARG A 216 2.91 -11.24 -12.22
C ARG A 216 3.02 -12.37 -13.26
N ARG A 217 3.96 -13.26 -13.05
CA ARG A 217 4.10 -14.49 -13.85
C ARG A 217 3.21 -15.60 -13.29
N PRO A 218 2.88 -16.63 -14.10
CA PRO A 218 2.15 -17.79 -13.63
C PRO A 218 2.85 -18.46 -12.45
N HIS A 219 2.07 -18.97 -11.51
CA HIS A 219 2.58 -19.70 -10.35
C HIS A 219 2.37 -21.20 -10.56
N ASN A 220 3.47 -21.97 -10.54
CA ASN A 220 3.42 -23.42 -10.59
C ASN A 220 3.19 -23.98 -9.17
N ARG A 221 2.32 -24.97 -9.06
CA ARG A 221 2.08 -25.69 -7.79
C ARG A 221 3.22 -26.69 -7.55
N GLY A 222 3.60 -26.88 -6.29
CA GLY A 222 4.64 -27.83 -5.91
C GLY A 222 4.37 -29.27 -6.39
N VAL A 223 3.11 -29.67 -6.43
CA VAL A 223 2.66 -31.00 -6.90
C VAL A 223 2.99 -31.25 -8.39
N THR A 224 3.19 -30.20 -9.19
CA THR A 224 3.52 -30.31 -10.63
C THR A 224 5.02 -30.23 -10.89
N MET A 225 5.83 -30.23 -9.85
CA MET A 225 7.29 -30.16 -9.92
C MET A 225 7.90 -31.55 -9.70
N ASN A 226 9.19 -31.69 -10.00
CA ASN A 226 9.94 -32.87 -9.65
C ASN A 226 10.28 -32.95 -8.17
N PRO A 227 10.60 -34.14 -7.61
CA PRO A 227 10.95 -34.27 -6.19
C PRO A 227 12.12 -33.39 -5.74
N VAL A 228 13.08 -33.14 -6.65
CA VAL A 228 14.24 -32.25 -6.37
C VAL A 228 13.84 -30.79 -6.18
N ASP A 229 12.74 -30.34 -6.81
CA ASP A 229 12.33 -28.93 -6.81
C ASP A 229 11.36 -28.58 -5.69
N HIS A 230 10.60 -29.56 -5.20
CA HIS A 230 9.59 -29.33 -4.17
C HIS A 230 9.27 -30.60 -3.38
N PRO A 231 9.05 -30.51 -2.04
CA PRO A 231 8.65 -31.65 -1.21
C PRO A 231 7.33 -32.33 -1.60
N HIS A 232 6.49 -31.67 -2.39
CA HIS A 232 5.26 -32.24 -2.96
C HIS A 232 5.44 -32.74 -4.39
N GLY A 233 6.64 -32.70 -4.92
CA GLY A 233 6.94 -33.12 -6.29
C GLY A 233 6.98 -34.62 -6.45
N GLY A 234 6.88 -35.06 -7.71
CA GLY A 234 6.94 -36.47 -8.09
C GLY A 234 5.57 -37.12 -8.27
N GLY A 235 5.61 -38.44 -8.55
CA GLY A 235 4.45 -39.28 -8.84
C GLY A 235 4.01 -39.27 -10.30
N GLU A 236 3.08 -40.15 -10.64
CA GLU A 236 2.51 -40.28 -11.98
C GLU A 236 1.11 -39.62 -12.02
N GLY A 237 0.83 -38.89 -13.10
CA GLY A 237 -0.48 -38.28 -13.36
C GLY A 237 -0.88 -37.24 -12.31
N LYS A 238 -2.10 -37.33 -11.79
CA LYS A 238 -2.66 -36.40 -10.78
C LYS A 238 -2.42 -36.92 -9.36
N THR A 239 -1.17 -36.92 -8.92
CA THR A 239 -0.83 -37.31 -7.54
C THR A 239 -1.25 -36.29 -6.50
N SER A 240 -1.54 -36.77 -5.29
CA SER A 240 -1.74 -35.93 -4.11
C SER A 240 -0.41 -35.41 -3.57
N GLY A 241 -0.46 -34.41 -2.66
CA GLY A 241 0.76 -33.85 -2.06
C GLY A 241 1.51 -34.79 -1.13
N GLY A 242 0.93 -35.92 -0.74
CA GLY A 242 1.54 -36.98 0.09
C GLY A 242 1.88 -36.60 1.52
N ARG A 243 1.73 -35.32 1.91
CA ARG A 243 2.07 -34.77 3.24
C ARG A 243 1.30 -33.49 3.53
N HIS A 244 1.42 -32.98 4.76
CA HIS A 244 0.90 -31.66 5.08
C HIS A 244 1.49 -30.58 4.16
N PRO A 245 0.69 -29.53 3.79
CA PRO A 245 1.16 -28.48 2.89
C PRO A 245 2.42 -27.78 3.45
N VAL A 246 3.47 -27.79 2.64
CA VAL A 246 4.75 -27.17 2.96
C VAL A 246 5.24 -26.24 1.85
N THR A 247 6.16 -25.34 2.19
CA THR A 247 6.88 -24.51 1.21
C THR A 247 7.94 -25.34 0.48
N PRO A 248 8.57 -24.83 -0.60
CA PRO A 248 9.71 -25.50 -1.25
C PRO A 248 10.87 -25.81 -0.32
N TRP A 249 10.97 -25.11 0.80
CA TRP A 249 12.00 -25.30 1.83
C TRP A 249 11.53 -26.17 3.01
N GLY A 250 10.39 -26.84 2.87
CA GLY A 250 9.87 -27.76 3.86
C GLY A 250 9.12 -27.13 5.06
N GLN A 251 8.98 -25.81 5.11
CA GLN A 251 8.24 -25.16 6.20
C GLN A 251 6.74 -25.37 6.04
N PRO A 252 5.99 -25.74 7.12
CA PRO A 252 4.53 -25.82 7.09
C PRO A 252 3.89 -24.50 6.67
N THR A 253 2.93 -24.56 5.74
CA THR A 253 2.24 -23.36 5.24
C THR A 253 0.97 -23.03 6.03
N ARG A 254 0.49 -23.92 6.87
CA ARG A 254 -0.69 -23.75 7.72
C ARG A 254 -0.32 -23.84 9.19
N GLY A 255 -0.83 -22.91 9.99
CA GLY A 255 -0.68 -22.88 11.45
C GLY A 255 0.69 -22.47 11.98
N TYR A 256 1.74 -22.53 11.19
CA TYR A 256 3.09 -22.16 11.60
C TYR A 256 3.24 -20.63 11.73
N LYS A 257 3.77 -20.17 12.87
CA LYS A 257 4.06 -18.76 13.11
C LYS A 257 5.37 -18.37 12.43
N THR A 258 5.29 -17.71 11.27
CA THR A 258 6.47 -17.34 10.48
C THR A 258 7.18 -16.06 10.96
N ARG A 259 6.50 -15.19 11.75
CA ARG A 259 7.12 -13.97 12.27
C ARG A 259 8.20 -14.32 13.31
N ASN A 260 9.45 -13.94 13.03
CA ASN A 260 10.61 -14.14 13.90
C ASN A 260 11.37 -12.83 14.21
N ASN A 261 10.71 -11.68 14.12
CA ASN A 261 11.33 -10.38 14.37
C ASN A 261 11.08 -9.96 15.84
N LYS A 262 11.90 -10.42 16.74
CA LYS A 262 11.82 -10.07 18.18
C LYS A 262 12.10 -8.58 18.46
N ARG A 263 12.95 -7.94 17.65
CA ARG A 263 13.35 -6.53 17.83
C ARG A 263 12.17 -5.56 17.82
N THR A 264 11.14 -5.81 17.02
CA THR A 264 9.98 -4.95 16.89
C THR A 264 8.78 -5.40 17.71
N ASP A 265 8.87 -6.51 18.44
CA ASP A 265 7.77 -7.02 19.28
C ASP A 265 7.44 -6.05 20.42
N ARG A 266 8.44 -5.33 20.95
CA ARG A 266 8.24 -4.30 21.98
C ARG A 266 7.29 -3.17 21.60
N PHE A 267 7.10 -2.93 20.29
CA PHE A 267 6.18 -1.92 19.80
C PHE A 267 4.74 -2.43 19.61
N ILE A 268 4.50 -3.73 19.74
CA ILE A 268 3.20 -4.35 19.56
C ILE A 268 2.56 -4.55 20.92
N VAL A 269 1.47 -3.84 21.17
CA VAL A 269 0.68 -3.98 22.42
C VAL A 269 -0.27 -5.15 22.31
N THR A 270 -1.09 -5.15 21.25
CA THR A 270 -2.07 -6.21 21.00
C THR A 270 -1.91 -6.73 19.59
N ARG A 271 -1.76 -8.04 19.44
CA ARG A 271 -1.75 -8.73 18.15
C ARG A 271 -3.17 -8.98 17.68
N LYS A 272 -3.35 -9.11 16.37
CA LYS A 272 -4.64 -9.54 15.81
C LYS A 272 -5.11 -10.82 16.48
N ALA A 273 -6.34 -10.81 17.00
CA ALA A 273 -6.97 -12.01 17.52
C ALA A 273 -7.03 -13.08 16.41
N LYS A 274 -6.69 -14.33 16.73
CA LYS A 274 -6.92 -15.44 15.82
C LYS A 274 -8.45 -15.53 15.61
N LYS A 275 -8.94 -15.43 14.36
CA LYS A 275 -10.28 -15.92 14.05
C LYS A 275 -10.29 -17.42 14.36
N ARG A 276 -11.09 -17.82 15.35
CA ARG A 276 -11.42 -19.22 15.61
C ARG A 276 -12.16 -19.82 14.44
#